data_93a65c1ac24393b12b8000bbcefe9691
#
_entry.id   93a65c1ac24393b12b8000bbcefe9691
#
_cell.length_a   1.000
_cell.length_b   1.000
_cell.length_c   1.000
_cell.angle_alpha   90.00
_cell.angle_beta   90.00
_cell.angle_gamma   90.00
#
_symmetry.space_group_name_H-M   'P 1'
#
loop_
_entity.id
_entity.type
_entity.pdbx_description
1 polymer ?
#
loop_
_entity_poly.entity_id
_entity_poly.type
_entity_poly.pdbx_seq_one_letter_code
_entity_poly.pdbx_strand_id
1 'polypeptide(L)'
;AAAAGADVTGVASGVKADFVRSLGAGRSIDYGTTDVTDLPDRYDLIVDVNGRLPLGRLVRILTPAGALVIVGGENGGRLTGGIERQFGARLRSAFTRRRLGFFISSETRADLPELARLVETGALRSTATTMRPLAEVRQAIADLTDGRVRGKAVIRVAA
;
A
#
# COMPACT_ATOMS: atom_id res chain seq x y z
N ALA A 1 6.34 8.44 2.62
CA ALA A 1 5.94 9.47 1.66
C ALA A 1 5.80 10.83 2.35
N ALA A 2 4.90 10.98 3.36
CA ALA A 2 4.73 12.26 4.07
C ALA A 2 6.03 12.80 4.69
N ALA A 3 6.82 11.96 5.36
CA ALA A 3 8.12 12.33 5.91
C ALA A 3 9.15 12.78 4.83
N ALA A 4 8.91 12.46 3.56
CA ALA A 4 9.68 12.93 2.42
C ALA A 4 9.05 14.15 1.73
N GLY A 5 8.08 14.81 2.37
CA GLY A 5 7.43 16.03 1.87
C GLY A 5 6.35 15.81 0.80
N ALA A 6 5.90 14.58 0.58
CA ALA A 6 4.83 14.32 -0.37
C ALA A 6 3.45 14.67 0.23
N ASP A 7 2.56 15.25 -0.60
CA ASP A 7 1.14 15.31 -0.29
C ASP A 7 0.51 13.93 -0.55
N VAL A 8 0.03 13.28 0.51
CA VAL A 8 -0.39 11.89 0.48
C VAL A 8 -1.91 11.77 0.56
N THR A 9 -2.49 11.15 -0.46
CA THR A 9 -3.87 10.65 -0.41
C THR A 9 -3.84 9.14 -0.17
N GLY A 10 -4.40 8.69 0.95
CA GLY A 10 -4.55 7.28 1.27
C GLY A 10 -5.92 6.76 0.85
N VAL A 11 -5.97 5.56 0.25
CA VAL A 11 -7.21 4.87 -0.11
C VAL A 11 -7.35 3.64 0.78
N ALA A 12 -8.37 3.63 1.62
CA ALA A 12 -8.60 2.57 2.61
C ALA A 12 -10.11 2.42 2.88
N SER A 13 -10.51 1.46 3.71
CA SER A 13 -11.89 1.42 4.22
C SER A 13 -12.16 2.60 5.16
N GLY A 14 -13.39 3.12 5.19
CA GLY A 14 -13.76 4.30 5.97
C GLY A 14 -13.44 4.18 7.45
N VAL A 15 -13.57 2.98 8.03
CA VAL A 15 -13.21 2.70 9.43
C VAL A 15 -11.71 2.89 9.75
N LYS A 16 -10.86 2.98 8.72
CA LYS A 16 -9.42 3.21 8.85
C LYS A 16 -9.00 4.65 8.53
N ALA A 17 -9.94 5.54 8.20
CA ALA A 17 -9.64 6.90 7.74
C ALA A 17 -8.76 7.69 8.71
N ASP A 18 -9.11 7.69 10.01
CA ASP A 18 -8.34 8.39 11.02
C ASP A 18 -6.96 7.78 11.24
N PHE A 19 -6.87 6.45 11.17
CA PHE A 19 -5.58 5.76 11.22
C PHE A 19 -4.68 6.16 10.05
N VAL A 20 -5.21 6.21 8.83
CA VAL A 20 -4.47 6.65 7.64
C VAL A 20 -3.99 8.10 7.77
N ARG A 21 -4.86 9.00 8.27
CA ARG A 21 -4.47 10.39 8.54
C ARG A 21 -3.39 10.49 9.62
N SER A 22 -3.49 9.69 10.68
CA SER A 22 -2.49 9.69 11.77
C SER A 22 -1.09 9.27 11.29
N LEU A 23 -1.00 8.58 10.17
CA LEU A 23 0.26 8.19 9.52
C LEU A 23 0.82 9.26 8.57
N GLY A 24 0.15 10.41 8.46
CA GLY A 24 0.61 11.56 7.67
C GLY A 24 -0.08 11.73 6.33
N ALA A 25 -1.16 11.01 6.04
CA ALA A 25 -1.96 11.30 4.87
C ALA A 25 -2.80 12.57 5.09
N GLY A 26 -2.68 13.55 4.19
CA GLY A 26 -3.49 14.78 4.21
C GLY A 26 -4.95 14.48 3.87
N ARG A 27 -5.21 13.45 3.05
CA ARG A 27 -6.55 13.01 2.64
C ARG A 27 -6.70 11.50 2.75
N SER A 28 -7.88 11.05 3.15
CA SER A 28 -8.28 9.63 3.12
C SER A 28 -9.55 9.47 2.31
N ILE A 29 -9.55 8.52 1.36
CA ILE A 29 -10.69 8.15 0.52
C ILE A 29 -11.15 6.76 0.93
N ASP A 30 -12.44 6.64 1.22
CA ASP A 30 -13.08 5.34 1.48
C ASP A 30 -13.44 4.66 0.17
N TYR A 31 -12.76 3.58 -0.15
CA TYR A 31 -13.04 2.79 -1.36
C TYR A 31 -14.40 2.10 -1.33
N GLY A 32 -15.04 1.98 -0.17
CA GLY A 32 -16.40 1.43 -0.03
C GLY A 32 -17.50 2.37 -0.55
N THR A 33 -17.21 3.67 -0.61
CA THR A 33 -18.17 4.71 -1.04
C THR A 33 -17.72 5.48 -2.27
N THR A 34 -16.41 5.54 -2.52
CA THR A 34 -15.84 6.40 -3.57
C THR A 34 -14.73 5.67 -4.31
N ASP A 35 -14.87 5.53 -5.62
CA ASP A 35 -13.77 5.08 -6.46
C ASP A 35 -12.83 6.27 -6.74
N VAL A 36 -11.59 6.15 -6.29
CA VAL A 36 -10.57 7.19 -6.47
C VAL A 36 -10.35 7.55 -7.95
N THR A 37 -10.60 6.61 -8.85
CA THR A 37 -10.41 6.83 -10.29
C THR A 37 -11.54 7.63 -10.96
N ASP A 38 -12.63 7.88 -10.26
CA ASP A 38 -13.75 8.70 -10.73
C ASP A 38 -13.61 10.17 -10.27
N LEU A 39 -12.63 10.45 -9.41
CA LEU A 39 -12.32 11.80 -8.96
C LEU A 39 -11.49 12.57 -10.01
N PRO A 40 -11.58 13.91 -10.04
CA PRO A 40 -10.83 14.75 -10.98
C PRO A 40 -9.33 14.82 -10.69
N ASP A 41 -8.92 14.35 -9.52
CA ASP A 41 -7.54 14.42 -9.04
C ASP A 41 -6.55 13.70 -9.97
N ARG A 42 -5.31 14.19 -9.99
CA ARG A 42 -4.20 13.57 -10.70
C ARG A 42 -3.01 13.41 -9.75
N TYR A 43 -2.29 12.32 -9.92
CA TYR A 43 -1.21 11.92 -9.01
C TYR A 43 0.10 11.77 -9.77
N ASP A 44 1.19 12.29 -9.18
CA ASP A 44 2.53 12.11 -9.72
C ASP A 44 3.09 10.73 -9.40
N LEU A 45 2.63 10.12 -8.30
CA LEU A 45 3.00 8.78 -7.91
C LEU A 45 1.78 8.03 -7.37
N ILE A 46 1.55 6.84 -7.89
CA ILE A 46 0.58 5.89 -7.33
C ILE A 46 1.35 4.65 -6.88
N VAL A 47 1.17 4.27 -5.61
CA VAL A 47 1.67 3.02 -5.05
C VAL A 47 0.47 2.09 -4.84
N ASP A 48 0.34 1.09 -5.69
CA ASP A 48 -0.76 0.12 -5.64
C ASP A 48 -0.34 -1.13 -4.87
N VAL A 49 -0.77 -1.21 -3.62
CA VAL A 49 -0.43 -2.30 -2.69
C VAL A 49 -1.41 -3.46 -2.83
N ASN A 50 -2.70 -3.18 -3.03
CA ASN A 50 -3.76 -4.18 -2.97
C ASN A 50 -4.12 -4.78 -4.34
N GLY A 51 -3.81 -4.09 -5.44
CA GLY A 51 -4.02 -4.61 -6.79
C GLY A 51 -5.49 -4.75 -7.23
N ARG A 52 -6.44 -4.13 -6.54
CA ARG A 52 -7.88 -4.27 -6.83
C ARG A 52 -8.36 -3.51 -8.06
N LEU A 53 -7.80 -2.33 -8.31
CA LEU A 53 -8.25 -1.49 -9.41
C LEU A 53 -7.62 -1.91 -10.74
N PRO A 54 -8.38 -1.83 -11.85
CA PRO A 54 -7.85 -2.09 -13.17
C PRO A 54 -6.70 -1.13 -13.51
N LEU A 55 -5.62 -1.67 -14.06
CA LEU A 55 -4.41 -0.89 -14.41
C LEU A 55 -4.74 0.33 -15.28
N GLY A 56 -5.64 0.17 -16.27
CA GLY A 56 -6.05 1.27 -17.16
C GLY A 56 -6.73 2.43 -16.43
N ARG A 57 -7.43 2.16 -15.33
CA ARG A 57 -8.08 3.20 -14.51
C ARG A 57 -7.03 3.96 -13.69
N LEU A 58 -6.08 3.27 -13.09
CA LEU A 58 -4.95 3.88 -12.35
C LEU A 58 -4.09 4.75 -13.26
N VAL A 59 -3.79 4.29 -14.48
CA VAL A 59 -3.01 5.07 -15.45
C VAL A 59 -3.72 6.37 -15.84
N ARG A 60 -5.05 6.39 -15.92
CA ARG A 60 -5.81 7.60 -16.28
C ARG A 60 -5.69 8.72 -15.25
N ILE A 61 -5.54 8.39 -13.97
CA ILE A 61 -5.41 9.36 -12.89
C ILE A 61 -3.96 9.75 -12.58
N LEU A 62 -2.99 9.26 -13.35
CA LEU A 62 -1.62 9.76 -13.31
C LEU A 62 -1.49 11.08 -14.09
N THR A 63 -0.61 11.94 -13.62
CA THR A 63 -0.10 13.08 -14.40
C THR A 63 0.64 12.59 -15.66
N PRO A 64 0.88 13.45 -16.65
CA PRO A 64 1.54 13.03 -17.90
C PRO A 64 2.93 12.41 -17.71
N ALA A 65 3.68 12.80 -16.67
CA ALA A 65 4.99 12.26 -16.31
C ALA A 65 4.96 11.38 -15.06
N GLY A 66 3.78 11.04 -14.58
CA GLY A 66 3.57 10.31 -13.34
C GLY A 66 4.05 8.86 -13.39
N ALA A 67 4.21 8.28 -12.21
CA ALA A 67 4.65 6.90 -12.01
C ALA A 67 3.60 6.05 -11.30
N LEU A 68 3.44 4.80 -11.72
CA LEU A 68 2.68 3.78 -11.03
C LEU A 68 3.62 2.67 -10.60
N VAL A 69 3.63 2.37 -9.31
CA VAL A 69 4.40 1.27 -8.71
C VAL A 69 3.44 0.23 -8.16
N ILE A 70 3.48 -0.96 -8.70
CA ILE A 70 2.70 -2.11 -8.21
C ILE A 70 3.56 -2.85 -7.19
N VAL A 71 3.09 -2.91 -5.93
CA VAL A 71 3.80 -3.56 -4.82
C VAL A 71 3.19 -4.92 -4.50
N GLY A 72 1.89 -5.10 -4.70
CA GLY A 72 1.17 -6.33 -4.41
C GLY A 72 0.15 -6.69 -5.48
N GLY A 73 -0.42 -7.88 -5.37
CA GLY A 73 -1.42 -8.39 -6.30
C GLY A 73 -2.25 -9.48 -5.64
N GLU A 74 -3.05 -9.14 -4.61
CA GLU A 74 -3.88 -10.11 -3.89
C GLU A 74 -4.97 -10.78 -4.77
N ASN A 75 -5.31 -10.18 -5.92
CA ASN A 75 -6.26 -10.72 -6.90
C ASN A 75 -5.57 -11.32 -8.13
N GLY A 76 -4.35 -11.83 -7.98
CA GLY A 76 -3.69 -12.57 -9.04
C GLY A 76 -4.52 -13.78 -9.46
N GLY A 77 -4.75 -13.96 -10.78
CA GLY A 77 -5.47 -15.10 -11.33
C GLY A 77 -4.91 -16.41 -10.79
N ARG A 78 -5.77 -17.44 -10.69
CA ARG A 78 -5.44 -18.78 -10.14
C ARG A 78 -4.20 -19.44 -10.77
N LEU A 79 -3.74 -18.96 -11.93
CA LEU A 79 -2.63 -19.53 -12.71
C LEU A 79 -1.32 -18.74 -12.60
N THR A 80 -1.33 -17.43 -12.30
CA THR A 80 -0.14 -16.60 -12.48
C THR A 80 0.17 -15.70 -11.27
N GLY A 81 -0.65 -15.77 -10.19
CA GLY A 81 -0.40 -15.01 -8.96
C GLY A 81 -0.33 -13.48 -9.13
N GLY A 82 -0.91 -12.93 -10.23
CA GLY A 82 -0.92 -11.48 -10.48
C GLY A 82 0.23 -10.96 -11.35
N ILE A 83 1.08 -11.84 -11.85
CA ILE A 83 2.20 -11.49 -12.73
C ILE A 83 1.71 -10.80 -14.03
N GLU A 84 0.50 -11.12 -14.51
CA GLU A 84 -0.07 -10.47 -15.72
C GLU A 84 -0.18 -8.95 -15.59
N ARG A 85 -0.50 -8.44 -14.39
CA ARG A 85 -0.57 -7.00 -14.14
C ARG A 85 0.80 -6.32 -14.30
N GLN A 86 1.86 -7.00 -13.89
CA GLN A 86 3.22 -6.52 -13.95
C GLN A 86 3.71 -6.47 -15.42
N PHE A 87 3.45 -7.52 -16.20
CA PHE A 87 3.76 -7.53 -17.64
C PHE A 87 2.94 -6.50 -18.43
N GLY A 88 1.64 -6.38 -18.14
CA GLY A 88 0.77 -5.37 -18.76
C GLY A 88 1.21 -3.93 -18.46
N ALA A 89 1.72 -3.67 -17.25
CA ALA A 89 2.28 -2.37 -16.88
C ALA A 89 3.54 -2.05 -17.71
N ARG A 90 4.47 -3.02 -17.82
CA ARG A 90 5.71 -2.84 -18.55
C ARG A 90 5.48 -2.61 -20.06
N LEU A 91 4.56 -3.36 -20.67
CA LEU A 91 4.22 -3.19 -22.07
C LEU A 91 3.59 -1.80 -22.33
N ARG A 92 2.68 -1.34 -21.47
CA ARG A 92 2.08 -0.02 -21.60
C ARG A 92 3.06 1.12 -21.34
N SER A 93 4.07 0.93 -20.51
CA SER A 93 5.11 1.93 -20.26
C SER A 93 5.86 2.31 -21.52
N ALA A 94 6.05 1.38 -22.46
CA ALA A 94 6.73 1.63 -23.73
C ALA A 94 5.96 2.60 -24.66
N PHE A 95 4.65 2.77 -24.46
CA PHE A 95 3.78 3.60 -25.30
C PHE A 95 3.31 4.88 -24.62
N THR A 96 3.82 5.19 -23.42
CA THR A 96 3.42 6.40 -22.68
C THR A 96 4.65 7.07 -22.07
N ARG A 97 4.58 8.37 -21.81
CA ARG A 97 5.60 9.08 -21.01
C ARG A 97 5.53 8.76 -19.51
N ARG A 98 4.51 7.98 -19.08
CA ARG A 98 4.31 7.54 -17.69
C ARG A 98 5.20 6.36 -17.39
N ARG A 99 5.76 6.33 -16.19
CA ARG A 99 6.60 5.23 -15.71
C ARG A 99 5.71 4.21 -15.00
N LEU A 100 5.53 3.05 -15.61
CA LEU A 100 4.74 1.95 -15.05
C LEU A 100 5.69 0.82 -14.68
N GLY A 101 5.72 0.45 -13.42
CA GLY A 101 6.62 -0.57 -12.91
C GLY A 101 6.04 -1.37 -11.78
N PHE A 102 6.77 -2.37 -11.38
CA PHE A 102 6.52 -3.15 -10.18
C PHE A 102 7.75 -3.07 -9.27
N PHE A 103 7.52 -3.22 -7.99
CA PHE A 103 8.55 -3.25 -6.98
C PHE A 103 8.59 -4.64 -6.35
N ILE A 104 9.73 -5.30 -6.44
CA ILE A 104 10.04 -6.50 -5.67
C ILE A 104 10.99 -6.05 -4.58
N SER A 105 10.56 -6.18 -3.33
CA SER A 105 11.42 -5.88 -2.18
C SER A 105 12.57 -6.88 -2.13
N SER A 106 13.77 -6.37 -1.97
CA SER A 106 14.97 -7.14 -1.65
C SER A 106 15.55 -6.50 -0.41
N GLU A 107 15.09 -6.97 0.76
CA GLU A 107 15.58 -6.46 2.02
C GLU A 107 17.03 -6.89 2.22
N THR A 108 17.90 -5.91 2.43
CA THR A 108 19.29 -6.16 2.72
C THR A 108 19.61 -5.80 4.18
N ARG A 109 20.65 -6.43 4.74
CA ARG A 109 21.11 -6.08 6.08
C ARG A 109 21.54 -4.61 6.18
N ALA A 110 21.93 -4.00 5.06
CA ALA A 110 22.31 -2.59 5.00
C ALA A 110 21.14 -1.62 5.18
N ASP A 111 19.90 -2.06 4.90
CA ASP A 111 18.70 -1.21 5.02
C ASP A 111 18.24 -1.04 6.49
N LEU A 112 18.62 -1.99 7.36
CA LEU A 112 18.17 -2.00 8.77
C LEU A 112 18.60 -0.78 9.58
N PRO A 113 19.85 -0.26 9.47
CA PRO A 113 20.27 0.94 10.18
C PRO A 113 19.44 2.18 9.76
N GLU A 114 19.11 2.32 8.48
CA GLU A 114 18.31 3.44 8.01
C GLU A 114 16.86 3.34 8.49
N LEU A 115 16.28 2.14 8.48
CA LEU A 115 14.96 1.91 9.06
C LEU A 115 14.93 2.24 10.56
N ALA A 116 15.95 1.82 11.31
CA ALA A 116 16.09 2.14 12.73
C ALA A 116 16.15 3.66 12.94
N ARG A 117 16.99 4.36 12.19
CA ARG A 117 17.10 5.83 12.24
C ARG A 117 15.76 6.51 11.95
N LEU A 118 15.00 6.06 10.95
CA LEU A 118 13.69 6.61 10.63
C LEU A 118 12.67 6.43 11.76
N VAL A 119 12.74 5.29 12.48
CA VAL A 119 11.90 5.05 13.65
C VAL A 119 12.34 5.93 14.83
N GLU A 120 13.63 6.01 15.12
CA GLU A 120 14.22 6.81 16.21
C GLU A 120 13.91 8.31 16.04
N THR A 121 13.96 8.81 14.82
CA THR A 121 13.63 10.21 14.51
C THR A 121 12.12 10.50 14.44
N GLY A 122 11.26 9.46 14.58
CA GLY A 122 9.81 9.58 14.43
C GLY A 122 9.32 9.80 12.99
N ALA A 123 10.21 9.77 11.99
CA ALA A 123 9.85 9.88 10.58
C ALA A 123 9.09 8.65 10.07
N LEU A 124 9.34 7.49 10.71
CA LEU A 124 8.58 6.26 10.51
C LEU A 124 7.97 5.84 11.85
N ARG A 125 6.66 5.62 11.87
CA ARG A 125 5.96 5.13 13.05
C ARG A 125 5.68 3.63 12.91
N SER A 126 5.93 2.87 13.98
CA SER A 126 5.53 1.47 14.03
C SER A 126 4.00 1.37 13.99
N THR A 127 3.50 0.53 13.11
CA THR A 127 2.07 0.22 12.97
C THR A 127 1.69 -1.12 13.61
N ALA A 128 2.54 -1.67 14.47
CA ALA A 128 2.23 -2.83 15.30
C ALA A 128 1.25 -2.42 16.40
N THR A 129 -0.04 -2.47 16.08
CA THR A 129 -1.11 -1.91 16.95
C THR A 129 -1.78 -2.95 17.81
N THR A 130 -1.60 -4.24 17.52
CA THR A 130 -2.27 -5.33 18.24
C THR A 130 -1.23 -6.39 18.61
N MET A 131 -1.09 -6.65 19.91
CA MET A 131 -0.28 -7.77 20.40
C MET A 131 -1.22 -8.85 20.96
N ARG A 132 -1.03 -10.10 20.53
CA ARG A 132 -1.84 -11.23 20.96
C ARG A 132 -0.94 -12.39 21.38
N PRO A 133 -1.35 -13.19 22.38
CA PRO A 133 -0.64 -14.42 22.74
C PRO A 133 -0.77 -15.46 21.62
N LEU A 134 0.13 -16.44 21.62
CA LEU A 134 0.13 -17.52 20.62
C LEU A 134 -1.21 -18.29 20.57
N ALA A 135 -1.86 -18.45 21.72
CA ALA A 135 -3.18 -19.12 21.78
C ALA A 135 -4.28 -18.44 20.94
N GLU A 136 -4.14 -17.14 20.67
CA GLU A 136 -5.09 -16.34 19.90
C GLU A 136 -4.72 -16.22 18.41
N VAL A 137 -3.74 -16.96 17.90
CA VAL A 137 -3.26 -16.82 16.52
C VAL A 137 -4.39 -17.03 15.50
N ARG A 138 -5.30 -17.99 15.73
CA ARG A 138 -6.46 -18.24 14.84
C ARG A 138 -7.37 -17.01 14.73
N GLN A 139 -7.64 -16.37 15.86
CA GLN A 139 -8.46 -15.15 15.90
C GLN A 139 -7.73 -13.99 15.23
N ALA A 140 -6.42 -13.86 15.43
CA ALA A 140 -5.63 -12.83 14.76
C ALA A 140 -5.67 -12.96 13.23
N ILE A 141 -5.60 -14.20 12.72
CA ILE A 141 -5.72 -14.48 11.28
C ILE A 141 -7.12 -14.14 10.77
N ALA A 142 -8.16 -14.54 11.49
CA ALA A 142 -9.54 -14.21 11.13
C ALA A 142 -9.76 -12.68 11.09
N ASP A 143 -9.27 -11.96 12.09
CA ASP A 143 -9.36 -10.49 12.14
C ASP A 143 -8.60 -9.82 10.99
N LEU A 144 -7.47 -10.38 10.58
CA LEU A 144 -6.71 -9.91 9.43
C LEU A 144 -7.50 -10.13 8.11
N THR A 145 -8.03 -11.34 7.91
CA THR A 145 -8.81 -11.71 6.73
C THR A 145 -10.06 -10.85 6.60
N ASP A 146 -10.73 -10.56 7.71
CA ASP A 146 -11.93 -9.72 7.76
C ASP A 146 -11.62 -8.21 7.72
N GLY A 147 -10.34 -7.83 7.60
CA GLY A 147 -9.91 -6.44 7.53
C GLY A 147 -10.06 -5.65 8.84
N ARG A 148 -10.31 -6.32 9.97
CA ARG A 148 -10.47 -5.66 11.29
C ARG A 148 -9.16 -5.15 11.89
N VAL A 149 -8.02 -5.67 11.46
CA VAL A 149 -6.71 -5.23 11.94
C VAL A 149 -6.37 -3.84 11.38
N ARG A 150 -5.99 -2.92 12.26
CA ARG A 150 -5.41 -1.61 11.90
C ARG A 150 -3.89 -1.71 12.05
N GLY A 151 -3.15 -1.63 10.95
CA GLY A 151 -1.70 -1.81 10.96
C GLY A 151 -1.29 -3.28 10.98
N LYS A 152 -0.47 -3.67 11.95
CA LYS A 152 0.10 -5.03 12.07
C LYS A 152 -0.35 -5.71 13.35
N ALA A 153 -0.70 -7.00 13.25
CA ALA A 153 -0.87 -7.87 14.41
C ALA A 153 0.44 -8.60 14.72
N VAL A 154 0.86 -8.56 15.97
CA VAL A 154 2.07 -9.24 16.46
C VAL A 154 1.65 -10.37 17.38
N ILE A 155 2.17 -11.56 17.14
CA ILE A 155 1.94 -12.73 18.01
C ILE A 155 3.13 -12.87 18.95
N ARG A 156 2.84 -12.84 20.24
CA ARG A 156 3.83 -13.11 21.28
C ARG A 156 3.95 -14.61 21.48
N VAL A 157 5.09 -15.18 21.14
CA VAL A 157 5.34 -16.63 21.20
C VAL A 157 5.85 -17.06 22.58
N ALA A 158 6.58 -16.18 23.28
CA ALA A 158 7.06 -16.42 24.64
C ALA A 158 6.56 -15.31 25.58
N ALA A 159 6.41 -15.68 26.85
CA ALA A 159 6.09 -14.72 27.93
C ALA A 159 7.34 -13.93 28.34
#